data_2451ea5ee68f55ad2c1d1e20467576df
#
_entry.id   2451ea5ee68f55ad2c1d1e20467576df
#
_cell.length_a   1.000
_cell.length_b   1.000
_cell.length_c   1.000
_cell.angle_alpha   90.00
_cell.angle_beta   90.00
_cell.angle_gamma   90.00
#
_symmetry.space_group_name_H-M   'P 1'
#
loop_
_entity.id
_entity.type
_entity.pdbx_description
1 polymer ?
#
loop_
_entity_poly.entity_id
_entity_poly.type
_entity_poly.pdbx_seq_one_letter_code
_entity_poly.pdbx_strand_id
1 'polypeptide(L)'
;DNMTIEELFVVKELLEKKSKLSSIESARLKKISNEILKRNNKTIVTDSFTNDDMKSHLQLKYVNIDDIDMPEYDDRTGIEEDRIQQLANSIKEHGLIQNPVLKQLPNGRYEKKVGRRRIIATKFNGEKKILVKILPEGLTEEEEDFIIWDENNQREDLNLYDKVRFHLRFIKRTFNFNDDKEAISFIHNCHFYKKQEDASKENKDEVVKLELLLNKLGSYKTVSSLMNNLQVLNFNPLVLDAMKESKISYKLAYLLNKSIPALQDIYKAEQNEVTLVLNFIINKEFSVNEAESYLNNIIKKSIVKDELDIKFNKAVKKLNKKIDSISDNDKKEKLIAMVNNFLKEF
;
A
#
# COMPACT_ATOMS: atom_id res chain seq x y z
N ASP A 1 -32.22 -0.76 -28.35
CA ASP A 1 -31.10 -1.24 -27.51
C ASP A 1 -30.06 -2.11 -28.25
N ASN A 2 -30.02 -2.04 -29.58
CA ASN A 2 -29.07 -2.79 -30.42
C ASN A 2 -28.01 -1.88 -31.08
N MET A 3 -27.60 -0.80 -30.40
CA MET A 3 -26.55 0.09 -30.92
C MET A 3 -25.19 -0.62 -30.90
N THR A 4 -24.39 -0.44 -31.94
CA THR A 4 -22.98 -0.87 -31.97
C THR A 4 -22.13 -0.07 -30.99
N ILE A 5 -20.94 -0.54 -30.69
CA ILE A 5 -19.98 0.19 -29.82
C ILE A 5 -19.64 1.56 -30.41
N GLU A 6 -19.47 1.64 -31.73
CA GLU A 6 -19.17 2.88 -32.45
C GLU A 6 -20.33 3.89 -32.37
N GLU A 7 -21.57 3.41 -32.52
CA GLU A 7 -22.77 4.25 -32.35
C GLU A 7 -22.91 4.75 -30.89
N LEU A 8 -22.56 3.95 -29.91
CA LEU A 8 -22.55 4.36 -28.50
C LEU A 8 -21.49 5.46 -28.24
N PHE A 9 -20.31 5.37 -28.87
CA PHE A 9 -19.30 6.42 -28.81
C PHE A 9 -19.78 7.72 -29.44
N VAL A 10 -20.43 7.67 -30.61
CA VAL A 10 -20.99 8.85 -31.27
C VAL A 10 -22.04 9.52 -30.39
N VAL A 11 -22.96 8.74 -29.79
CA VAL A 11 -24.00 9.31 -28.92
C VAL A 11 -23.41 9.87 -27.62
N LYS A 12 -22.40 9.26 -27.09
CA LYS A 12 -21.64 9.76 -25.93
C LYS A 12 -21.02 11.12 -26.27
N GLU A 13 -20.31 11.23 -27.37
CA GLU A 13 -19.64 12.46 -27.83
C GLU A 13 -20.65 13.61 -28.09
N LEU A 14 -21.80 13.29 -28.68
CA LEU A 14 -22.87 14.27 -28.91
C LEU A 14 -23.47 14.80 -27.58
N LEU A 15 -23.58 13.96 -26.56
CA LEU A 15 -24.06 14.37 -25.23
C LEU A 15 -22.99 15.19 -24.48
N GLU A 16 -21.73 14.84 -24.59
CA GLU A 16 -20.62 15.55 -23.94
C GLU A 16 -20.35 16.95 -24.54
N LYS A 17 -20.71 17.17 -25.82
CA LYS A 17 -20.58 18.49 -26.49
C LYS A 17 -21.67 19.50 -26.07
N LYS A 18 -22.67 19.10 -25.30
CA LYS A 18 -23.70 20.03 -24.81
C LYS A 18 -23.20 20.83 -23.62
N SER A 19 -23.36 22.15 -23.67
CA SER A 19 -22.93 23.07 -22.59
C SER A 19 -23.70 22.91 -21.28
N LYS A 20 -24.92 22.33 -21.30
CA LYS A 20 -25.71 21.92 -20.12
C LYS A 20 -26.49 20.66 -20.45
N LEU A 21 -26.34 19.65 -19.60
CA LEU A 21 -27.09 18.41 -19.67
C LEU A 21 -28.30 18.47 -18.72
N SER A 22 -29.46 18.04 -19.17
CA SER A 22 -30.59 17.76 -18.30
C SER A 22 -30.29 16.54 -17.41
N SER A 23 -31.05 16.37 -16.32
CA SER A 23 -30.89 15.21 -15.42
C SER A 23 -31.07 13.86 -16.15
N ILE A 24 -31.96 13.82 -17.15
CA ILE A 24 -32.20 12.64 -17.99
C ILE A 24 -31.01 12.37 -18.92
N GLU A 25 -30.44 13.40 -19.52
CA GLU A 25 -29.26 13.27 -20.39
C GLU A 25 -28.01 12.89 -19.62
N SER A 26 -27.82 13.40 -18.40
CA SER A 26 -26.74 13.00 -17.49
C SER A 26 -26.84 11.52 -17.08
N ALA A 27 -28.07 11.05 -16.81
CA ALA A 27 -28.32 9.64 -16.52
C ALA A 27 -28.08 8.76 -17.75
N ARG A 28 -28.46 9.25 -18.95
CA ARG A 28 -28.23 8.55 -20.21
C ARG A 28 -26.75 8.47 -20.56
N LEU A 29 -25.98 9.56 -20.38
CA LEU A 29 -24.53 9.59 -20.57
C LEU A 29 -23.84 8.57 -19.65
N LYS A 30 -24.23 8.50 -18.39
CA LYS A 30 -23.73 7.53 -17.42
C LYS A 30 -24.01 6.08 -17.84
N LYS A 31 -25.21 5.84 -18.36
CA LYS A 31 -25.63 4.51 -18.85
C LYS A 31 -24.87 4.09 -20.10
N ILE A 32 -24.65 5.00 -21.05
CA ILE A 32 -23.88 4.79 -22.27
C ILE A 32 -22.41 4.55 -21.92
N SER A 33 -21.81 5.34 -21.04
CA SER A 33 -20.44 5.16 -20.60
C SER A 33 -20.23 3.79 -19.94
N ASN A 34 -21.17 3.34 -19.10
CA ASN A 34 -21.14 2.01 -18.48
C ASN A 34 -21.32 0.89 -19.51
N GLU A 35 -22.13 1.10 -20.54
CA GLU A 35 -22.34 0.10 -21.59
C GLU A 35 -21.13 0.00 -22.55
N ILE A 36 -20.51 1.13 -22.88
CA ILE A 36 -19.24 1.16 -23.64
C ILE A 36 -18.15 0.44 -22.83
N LEU A 37 -18.05 0.68 -21.52
CA LEU A 37 -17.14 0.00 -20.61
C LEU A 37 -17.38 -1.52 -20.60
N LYS A 38 -18.65 -1.95 -20.53
CA LYS A 38 -19.02 -3.37 -20.59
C LYS A 38 -18.64 -4.04 -21.91
N ARG A 39 -18.87 -3.37 -23.03
CA ARG A 39 -18.62 -3.95 -24.37
C ARG A 39 -17.15 -3.89 -24.74
N ASN A 40 -16.42 -2.83 -24.36
CA ASN A 40 -14.96 -2.79 -24.49
C ASN A 40 -14.29 -3.86 -23.63
N ASN A 41 -14.78 -4.07 -22.40
CA ASN A 41 -14.31 -5.23 -21.60
C ASN A 41 -14.54 -6.55 -22.33
N LYS A 42 -15.65 -6.69 -23.06
CA LYS A 42 -15.92 -7.89 -23.85
C LYS A 42 -15.03 -8.00 -25.09
N THR A 43 -14.64 -6.87 -25.71
CA THR A 43 -13.79 -6.85 -26.93
C THR A 43 -12.30 -7.01 -26.58
N ILE A 44 -11.85 -6.52 -25.42
CA ILE A 44 -10.49 -6.76 -24.90
C ILE A 44 -10.37 -8.20 -24.35
N VAL A 45 -11.51 -8.85 -24.04
CA VAL A 45 -11.58 -10.22 -23.48
C VAL A 45 -11.83 -11.28 -24.57
N THR A 46 -12.20 -10.90 -25.81
CA THR A 46 -12.53 -11.91 -26.86
C THR A 46 -11.34 -12.54 -27.57
N ASP A 47 -10.10 -12.05 -27.28
CA ASP A 47 -8.88 -12.78 -27.69
C ASP A 47 -8.13 -13.44 -26.54
N SER A 48 -8.64 -13.35 -25.31
CA SER A 48 -8.09 -14.05 -24.14
C SER A 48 -9.20 -14.82 -23.42
N PHE A 49 -8.93 -16.06 -23.09
CA PHE A 49 -9.77 -16.98 -22.32
C PHE A 49 -10.48 -16.27 -21.15
N THR A 50 -11.75 -16.61 -20.90
CA THR A 50 -12.45 -16.12 -19.71
C THR A 50 -11.81 -16.70 -18.44
N ASN A 51 -11.95 -16.01 -17.30
CA ASN A 51 -11.40 -16.48 -16.01
C ASN A 51 -11.84 -17.92 -15.67
N ASP A 52 -13.07 -18.30 -16.05
CA ASP A 52 -13.60 -19.62 -15.80
C ASP A 52 -12.96 -20.66 -16.75
N ASP A 53 -12.67 -20.29 -18.00
CA ASP A 53 -11.96 -21.15 -18.93
C ASP A 53 -10.53 -21.42 -18.48
N MET A 54 -9.80 -20.41 -18.00
CA MET A 54 -8.44 -20.59 -17.49
C MET A 54 -8.38 -21.48 -16.24
N LYS A 55 -9.33 -21.33 -15.31
CA LYS A 55 -9.41 -22.17 -14.10
C LYS A 55 -9.72 -23.63 -14.41
N SER A 56 -10.51 -23.89 -15.44
CA SER A 56 -10.87 -25.25 -15.87
C SER A 56 -9.70 -26.02 -16.48
N HIS A 57 -8.63 -25.33 -16.93
CA HIS A 57 -7.46 -25.95 -17.58
C HIS A 57 -6.28 -26.19 -16.64
N LEU A 58 -6.38 -25.81 -15.35
CA LEU A 58 -5.34 -26.11 -14.36
C LEU A 58 -5.31 -27.59 -14.04
N GLN A 59 -4.25 -28.29 -14.46
CA GLN A 59 -4.09 -29.72 -14.20
C GLN A 59 -3.61 -29.99 -12.77
N LEU A 60 -4.27 -30.91 -12.07
CA LEU A 60 -3.81 -31.38 -10.76
C LEU A 60 -2.74 -32.48 -10.97
N LYS A 61 -1.61 -32.35 -10.32
CA LYS A 61 -0.47 -33.27 -10.40
C LYS A 61 0.24 -33.38 -9.06
N TYR A 62 0.65 -34.62 -8.71
CA TYR A 62 1.62 -34.80 -7.62
C TYR A 62 3.03 -34.55 -8.11
N VAL A 63 3.77 -33.65 -7.44
CA VAL A 63 5.17 -33.36 -7.75
C VAL A 63 6.04 -33.56 -6.52
N ASN A 64 7.33 -33.92 -6.71
CA ASN A 64 8.27 -33.97 -5.61
C ASN A 64 8.56 -32.51 -5.13
N ILE A 65 8.57 -32.32 -3.82
CA ILE A 65 8.79 -30.97 -3.25
C ILE A 65 10.21 -30.46 -3.57
N ASP A 66 11.17 -31.36 -3.69
CA ASP A 66 12.56 -31.00 -4.02
C ASP A 66 12.78 -30.61 -5.51
N ASP A 67 11.79 -30.92 -6.38
CA ASP A 67 11.77 -30.46 -7.77
C ASP A 67 11.16 -29.05 -7.94
N ILE A 68 10.74 -28.41 -6.83
CA ILE A 68 10.10 -27.10 -6.86
C ILE A 68 11.13 -26.01 -6.56
N ASP A 69 11.33 -25.13 -7.53
CA ASP A 69 12.14 -23.93 -7.39
C ASP A 69 11.32 -22.81 -6.71
N MET A 70 11.89 -22.27 -5.64
CA MET A 70 11.31 -21.16 -4.87
C MET A 70 12.04 -19.87 -5.25
N PRO A 71 11.49 -19.02 -6.13
CA PRO A 71 12.14 -17.75 -6.44
C PRO A 71 12.27 -16.88 -5.19
N GLU A 72 13.33 -16.08 -5.12
CA GLU A 72 13.59 -15.14 -4.01
C GLU A 72 12.45 -14.12 -3.87
N TYR A 73 11.83 -13.78 -4.99
CA TYR A 73 10.71 -12.86 -5.03
C TYR A 73 9.42 -13.58 -4.63
N ASP A 74 8.89 -13.23 -3.46
CA ASP A 74 7.65 -13.80 -2.95
C ASP A 74 6.54 -12.77 -2.86
N ASP A 75 5.30 -13.23 -3.04
CA ASP A 75 4.08 -12.42 -2.91
C ASP A 75 3.84 -11.95 -1.47
N ARG A 76 4.61 -12.47 -0.50
CA ARG A 76 4.57 -12.09 0.92
C ARG A 76 5.96 -11.97 1.50
N THR A 77 6.21 -10.84 2.10
CA THR A 77 7.36 -10.60 2.98
C THR A 77 6.98 -11.05 4.41
N GLY A 78 7.76 -11.98 4.96
CA GLY A 78 7.60 -12.48 6.33
C GLY A 78 7.00 -13.89 6.41
N ILE A 79 7.83 -14.87 6.82
CA ILE A 79 7.42 -16.22 7.15
C ILE A 79 7.65 -16.39 8.64
N GLU A 80 6.57 -16.35 9.44
CA GLU A 80 6.65 -16.67 10.86
C GLU A 80 6.64 -18.20 11.02
N GLU A 81 7.67 -18.77 11.66
CA GLU A 81 7.80 -20.21 11.86
C GLU A 81 6.57 -20.80 12.58
N ASP A 82 6.04 -20.10 13.60
CA ASP A 82 4.85 -20.53 14.34
C ASP A 82 3.63 -20.71 13.44
N ARG A 83 3.45 -19.81 12.48
CA ARG A 83 2.35 -19.90 11.50
C ARG A 83 2.55 -21.00 10.47
N ILE A 84 3.80 -21.35 10.14
CA ILE A 84 4.10 -22.51 9.31
C ILE A 84 3.75 -23.78 10.06
N GLN A 85 4.11 -23.89 11.35
CA GLN A 85 3.80 -25.04 12.17
C GLN A 85 2.28 -25.24 12.37
N GLN A 86 1.52 -24.16 12.61
CA GLN A 86 0.06 -24.21 12.68
C GLN A 86 -0.55 -24.70 11.36
N LEU A 87 -0.06 -24.18 10.22
CA LEU A 87 -0.51 -24.62 8.91
C LEU A 87 -0.14 -26.07 8.62
N ALA A 88 1.05 -26.53 9.04
CA ALA A 88 1.49 -27.91 8.91
C ALA A 88 0.60 -28.86 9.70
N ASN A 89 0.23 -28.51 10.94
CA ASN A 89 -0.72 -29.28 11.74
C ASN A 89 -2.09 -29.36 11.06
N SER A 90 -2.61 -28.23 10.58
CA SER A 90 -3.88 -28.19 9.86
C SER A 90 -3.86 -29.05 8.57
N ILE A 91 -2.77 -29.00 7.81
CA ILE A 91 -2.61 -29.85 6.61
C ILE A 91 -2.56 -31.33 6.97
N LYS A 92 -1.94 -31.67 8.10
CA LYS A 92 -1.87 -33.07 8.57
C LYS A 92 -3.24 -33.60 9.00
N GLU A 93 -4.09 -32.75 9.60
CA GLU A 93 -5.41 -33.14 10.09
C GLU A 93 -6.48 -33.16 8.98
N HIS A 94 -6.47 -32.15 8.09
CA HIS A 94 -7.56 -31.90 7.14
C HIS A 94 -7.15 -32.08 5.67
N GLY A 95 -5.87 -32.33 5.42
CA GLY A 95 -5.32 -32.36 4.07
C GLY A 95 -5.10 -30.94 3.50
N LEU A 96 -4.64 -30.90 2.27
CA LEU A 96 -4.36 -29.65 1.55
C LEU A 96 -5.63 -29.16 0.85
N ILE A 97 -6.38 -28.27 1.48
CA ILE A 97 -7.66 -27.73 0.96
C ILE A 97 -7.45 -26.90 -0.31
N GLN A 98 -6.38 -26.13 -0.35
CA GLN A 98 -6.02 -25.28 -1.51
C GLN A 98 -4.64 -25.69 -2.02
N ASN A 99 -4.57 -26.10 -3.26
CA ASN A 99 -3.33 -26.58 -3.88
C ASN A 99 -2.45 -25.41 -4.33
N PRO A 100 -1.11 -25.47 -4.13
CA PRO A 100 -0.18 -24.53 -4.74
C PRO A 100 -0.30 -24.51 -6.26
N VAL A 101 0.05 -23.36 -6.88
CA VAL A 101 0.10 -23.21 -8.33
C VAL A 101 1.56 -23.14 -8.77
N LEU A 102 1.94 -23.99 -9.69
CA LEU A 102 3.30 -24.10 -10.23
C LEU A 102 3.28 -23.95 -11.75
N LYS A 103 4.39 -23.46 -12.29
CA LYS A 103 4.72 -23.48 -13.72
C LYS A 103 5.75 -24.56 -13.98
N GLN A 104 5.53 -25.41 -14.98
CA GLN A 104 6.55 -26.35 -15.41
C GLN A 104 7.61 -25.62 -16.23
N LEU A 105 8.90 -25.86 -15.91
CA LEU A 105 10.04 -25.29 -16.59
C LEU A 105 10.53 -26.23 -17.70
N PRO A 106 11.24 -25.73 -18.75
CA PRO A 106 11.75 -26.55 -19.83
C PRO A 106 12.71 -27.67 -19.37
N ASN A 107 13.37 -27.51 -18.22
CA ASN A 107 14.26 -28.51 -17.61
C ASN A 107 13.51 -29.62 -16.84
N GLY A 108 12.18 -29.64 -16.87
CA GLY A 108 11.32 -30.59 -16.16
C GLY A 108 11.08 -30.27 -14.68
N ARG A 109 11.76 -29.26 -14.12
CA ARG A 109 11.48 -28.77 -12.77
C ARG A 109 10.24 -27.86 -12.74
N TYR A 110 9.86 -27.41 -11.56
CA TYR A 110 8.68 -26.58 -11.37
C TYR A 110 9.06 -25.28 -10.66
N GLU A 111 8.58 -24.15 -11.15
CA GLU A 111 8.69 -22.87 -10.49
C GLU A 111 7.43 -22.58 -9.67
N LYS A 112 7.58 -22.24 -8.38
CA LYS A 112 6.47 -21.82 -7.54
C LYS A 112 5.91 -20.48 -8.03
N LYS A 113 4.62 -20.44 -8.35
CA LYS A 113 3.87 -19.19 -8.62
C LYS A 113 3.05 -18.79 -7.41
N VAL A 114 2.31 -19.71 -6.77
CA VAL A 114 1.46 -19.45 -5.60
C VAL A 114 1.62 -20.56 -4.57
N GLY A 115 1.54 -20.22 -3.27
CA GLY A 115 1.38 -21.20 -2.19
C GLY A 115 2.66 -21.61 -1.47
N ARG A 116 3.70 -20.75 -1.40
CA ARG A 116 4.98 -21.00 -0.72
C ARG A 116 4.80 -21.60 0.69
N ARG A 117 3.96 -20.97 1.52
CA ARG A 117 3.73 -21.45 2.91
C ARG A 117 3.18 -22.88 2.94
N ARG A 118 2.30 -23.25 2.01
CA ARG A 118 1.72 -24.61 1.91
C ARG A 118 2.78 -25.64 1.51
N ILE A 119 3.69 -25.28 0.59
CA ILE A 119 4.81 -26.14 0.17
C ILE A 119 5.75 -26.37 1.37
N ILE A 120 6.12 -25.28 2.08
CA ILE A 120 6.99 -25.37 3.26
C ILE A 120 6.33 -26.18 4.37
N ALA A 121 5.05 -25.93 4.68
CA ALA A 121 4.29 -26.67 5.71
C ALA A 121 4.15 -28.16 5.37
N THR A 122 3.93 -28.49 4.09
CA THR A 122 3.88 -29.90 3.64
C THR A 122 5.26 -30.56 3.78
N LYS A 123 6.34 -29.86 3.43
CA LYS A 123 7.72 -30.34 3.66
C LYS A 123 8.03 -30.51 5.14
N PHE A 124 7.56 -29.61 6.01
CA PHE A 124 7.71 -29.68 7.46
C PHE A 124 7.04 -30.94 8.06
N ASN A 125 5.94 -31.40 7.48
CA ASN A 125 5.30 -32.66 7.86
C ASN A 125 6.07 -33.91 7.40
N GLY A 126 7.20 -33.77 6.71
CA GLY A 126 8.00 -34.89 6.20
C GLY A 126 7.50 -35.47 4.90
N GLU A 127 6.50 -34.86 4.26
CA GLU A 127 5.97 -35.30 2.98
C GLU A 127 6.99 -35.04 1.86
N LYS A 128 7.17 -36.00 0.96
CA LYS A 128 8.06 -35.87 -0.19
C LYS A 128 7.35 -35.35 -1.44
N LYS A 129 6.03 -35.52 -1.52
CA LYS A 129 5.21 -35.11 -2.65
C LYS A 129 4.07 -34.22 -2.20
N ILE A 130 3.69 -33.31 -3.07
CA ILE A 130 2.58 -32.39 -2.84
C ILE A 130 1.66 -32.35 -4.07
N LEU A 131 0.34 -32.31 -3.83
CA LEU A 131 -0.64 -32.11 -4.89
C LEU A 131 -0.70 -30.63 -5.26
N VAL A 132 -0.45 -30.31 -6.52
CA VAL A 132 -0.36 -28.95 -7.04
C VAL A 132 -1.23 -28.77 -8.28
N LYS A 133 -1.51 -27.53 -8.60
CA LYS A 133 -2.08 -27.10 -9.88
C LYS A 133 -0.95 -26.65 -10.80
N ILE A 134 -0.91 -27.19 -12.02
CA ILE A 134 0.08 -26.81 -13.03
C ILE A 134 -0.57 -25.80 -13.98
N LEU A 135 0.10 -24.67 -14.21
CA LEU A 135 -0.30 -23.69 -15.22
C LEU A 135 -0.24 -24.32 -16.62
N PRO A 136 -1.20 -24.03 -17.50
CA PRO A 136 -1.15 -24.44 -18.89
C PRO A 136 0.14 -23.96 -19.57
N GLU A 137 0.62 -24.75 -20.53
CA GLU A 137 1.73 -24.32 -21.39
C GLU A 137 1.25 -23.25 -22.37
N GLY A 138 2.17 -22.33 -22.73
CA GLY A 138 1.91 -21.29 -23.74
C GLY A 138 1.21 -20.04 -23.21
N LEU A 139 0.96 -19.94 -21.90
CA LEU A 139 0.47 -18.70 -21.30
C LEU A 139 1.51 -17.59 -21.43
N THR A 140 1.04 -16.38 -21.74
CA THR A 140 1.85 -15.17 -21.64
C THR A 140 2.12 -14.84 -20.18
N GLU A 141 3.16 -14.09 -19.91
CA GLU A 141 3.46 -13.65 -18.52
C GLU A 141 2.32 -12.82 -17.90
N GLU A 142 1.55 -12.08 -18.72
CA GLU A 142 0.38 -11.33 -18.26
C GLU A 142 -0.74 -12.26 -17.79
N GLU A 143 -1.01 -13.34 -18.53
CA GLU A 143 -2.00 -14.34 -18.17
C GLU A 143 -1.59 -15.10 -16.91
N GLU A 144 -0.30 -15.47 -16.77
CA GLU A 144 0.23 -16.08 -15.56
C GLU A 144 0.04 -15.15 -14.35
N ASP A 145 0.44 -13.89 -14.45
CA ASP A 145 0.29 -12.91 -13.38
C ASP A 145 -1.20 -12.70 -13.02
N PHE A 146 -2.09 -12.74 -14.00
CA PHE A 146 -3.52 -12.60 -13.75
C PHE A 146 -4.09 -13.80 -12.96
N ILE A 147 -3.69 -15.02 -13.29
CA ILE A 147 -4.08 -16.23 -12.53
C ILE A 147 -3.56 -16.14 -11.08
N ILE A 148 -2.31 -15.72 -10.92
CA ILE A 148 -1.69 -15.53 -9.60
C ILE A 148 -2.45 -14.46 -8.80
N TRP A 149 -2.83 -13.36 -9.46
CA TRP A 149 -3.58 -12.30 -8.83
C TRP A 149 -4.98 -12.73 -8.39
N ASP A 150 -5.71 -13.40 -9.27
CA ASP A 150 -7.08 -13.82 -8.97
C ASP A 150 -7.11 -14.79 -7.77
N GLU A 151 -6.13 -15.69 -7.66
CA GLU A 151 -5.99 -16.56 -6.48
C GLU A 151 -5.67 -15.72 -5.22
N ASN A 152 -4.75 -14.77 -5.31
CA ASN A 152 -4.37 -13.95 -4.17
C ASN A 152 -5.44 -12.92 -3.79
N ASN A 153 -6.16 -12.34 -4.76
CA ASN A 153 -7.20 -11.33 -4.50
C ASN A 153 -8.45 -11.91 -3.83
N GLN A 154 -8.68 -13.21 -3.97
CA GLN A 154 -9.76 -13.92 -3.25
C GLN A 154 -9.45 -14.11 -1.76
N ARG A 155 -8.26 -13.72 -1.30
CA ARG A 155 -7.84 -13.80 0.09
C ARG A 155 -8.11 -12.46 0.79
N GLU A 156 -8.77 -12.51 1.92
CA GLU A 156 -9.06 -11.34 2.75
C GLU A 156 -7.79 -10.73 3.41
N ASP A 157 -6.70 -11.48 3.46
CA ASP A 157 -5.49 -11.18 4.23
C ASP A 157 -4.34 -10.52 3.42
N LEU A 158 -4.57 -10.16 2.15
CA LEU A 158 -3.55 -9.45 1.36
C LEU A 158 -3.39 -8.01 1.86
N ASN A 159 -2.20 -7.68 2.35
CA ASN A 159 -1.93 -6.33 2.83
C ASN A 159 -1.89 -5.31 1.68
N LEU A 160 -2.08 -4.02 2.03
CA LEU A 160 -2.19 -2.96 1.03
C LEU A 160 -0.90 -2.75 0.22
N TYR A 161 0.27 -2.96 0.84
CA TYR A 161 1.55 -2.83 0.15
C TYR A 161 1.67 -3.83 -1.00
N ASP A 162 1.36 -5.11 -0.73
CA ASP A 162 1.40 -6.16 -1.75
C ASP A 162 0.38 -5.89 -2.86
N LYS A 163 -0.83 -5.40 -2.51
CA LYS A 163 -1.83 -4.97 -3.50
C LYS A 163 -1.31 -3.88 -4.42
N VAL A 164 -0.71 -2.84 -3.87
CA VAL A 164 -0.16 -1.72 -4.64
C VAL A 164 1.00 -2.18 -5.52
N ARG A 165 1.94 -2.96 -4.98
CA ARG A 165 3.08 -3.52 -5.73
C ARG A 165 2.62 -4.37 -6.92
N PHE A 166 1.58 -5.17 -6.70
CA PHE A 166 1.00 -5.99 -7.74
C PHE A 166 0.42 -5.13 -8.88
N HIS A 167 -0.39 -4.12 -8.53
CA HIS A 167 -0.97 -3.21 -9.55
C HIS A 167 0.10 -2.46 -10.33
N LEU A 168 1.18 -2.02 -9.67
CA LEU A 168 2.30 -1.38 -10.35
C LEU A 168 2.96 -2.32 -11.37
N ARG A 169 3.13 -3.60 -11.04
CA ARG A 169 3.66 -4.60 -11.97
C ARG A 169 2.79 -4.73 -13.21
N PHE A 170 1.46 -4.83 -13.05
CA PHE A 170 0.53 -4.89 -14.18
C PHE A 170 0.55 -3.61 -15.01
N ILE A 171 0.48 -2.45 -14.38
CA ILE A 171 0.53 -1.17 -15.07
C ILE A 171 1.84 -1.05 -15.86
N LYS A 172 2.97 -1.38 -15.24
CA LYS A 172 4.29 -1.34 -15.88
C LYS A 172 4.34 -2.20 -17.14
N ARG A 173 3.80 -3.42 -17.10
CA ARG A 173 3.76 -4.32 -18.27
C ARG A 173 2.77 -3.85 -19.33
N THR A 174 1.53 -3.53 -18.94
CA THR A 174 0.47 -3.16 -19.88
C THR A 174 0.81 -1.89 -20.65
N PHE A 175 1.49 -0.93 -20.02
CA PHE A 175 1.90 0.33 -20.62
C PHE A 175 3.37 0.37 -21.05
N ASN A 176 4.07 -0.76 -20.93
CA ASN A 176 5.47 -0.94 -21.34
C ASN A 176 6.44 0.06 -20.69
N PHE A 177 6.31 0.28 -19.37
CA PHE A 177 7.23 1.12 -18.61
C PHE A 177 8.45 0.31 -18.15
N ASN A 178 9.61 0.98 -18.08
CA ASN A 178 10.88 0.34 -17.70
C ASN A 178 10.97 0.11 -16.20
N ASP A 179 10.45 1.02 -15.39
CA ASP A 179 10.55 0.95 -13.94
C ASP A 179 9.25 1.39 -13.22
N ASP A 180 9.25 1.24 -11.91
CA ASP A 180 8.11 1.61 -11.08
C ASP A 180 7.90 3.13 -11.01
N LYS A 181 8.96 3.95 -11.23
CA LYS A 181 8.88 5.41 -11.19
C LYS A 181 8.08 5.93 -12.37
N GLU A 182 8.31 5.36 -13.57
CA GLU A 182 7.53 5.69 -14.76
C GLU A 182 6.06 5.33 -14.56
N ALA A 183 5.76 4.15 -14.03
CA ALA A 183 4.40 3.72 -13.74
C ALA A 183 3.71 4.62 -12.69
N ILE A 184 4.41 5.00 -11.63
CA ILE A 184 3.89 5.92 -10.61
C ILE A 184 3.64 7.30 -11.21
N SER A 185 4.57 7.82 -12.01
CA SER A 185 4.42 9.10 -12.71
C SER A 185 3.21 9.10 -13.63
N PHE A 186 3.00 8.02 -14.38
CA PHE A 186 1.83 7.82 -15.23
C PHE A 186 0.53 7.84 -14.43
N ILE A 187 0.47 7.16 -13.28
CA ILE A 187 -0.71 7.17 -12.40
C ILE A 187 -1.00 8.59 -11.90
N HIS A 188 0.04 9.35 -11.51
CA HIS A 188 -0.10 10.76 -11.09
C HIS A 188 -0.67 11.61 -12.21
N ASN A 189 -0.15 11.46 -13.43
CA ASN A 189 -0.62 12.18 -14.61
C ASN A 189 -2.09 11.85 -14.93
N CYS A 190 -2.45 10.57 -14.95
CA CYS A 190 -3.83 10.14 -15.12
C CYS A 190 -4.76 10.72 -14.04
N HIS A 191 -4.32 10.75 -12.77
CA HIS A 191 -5.09 11.35 -11.69
C HIS A 191 -5.28 12.85 -11.88
N PHE A 192 -4.26 13.56 -12.37
CA PHE A 192 -4.31 14.98 -12.70
C PHE A 192 -5.26 15.24 -13.87
N TYR A 193 -5.08 14.53 -14.99
CA TYR A 193 -5.91 14.69 -16.20
C TYR A 193 -7.39 14.38 -15.96
N LYS A 194 -7.68 13.42 -15.08
CA LYS A 194 -9.06 13.11 -14.71
C LYS A 194 -9.81 14.29 -14.08
N LYS A 195 -9.09 15.23 -13.48
CA LYS A 195 -9.67 16.44 -12.83
C LYS A 195 -9.76 17.63 -13.77
N GLN A 196 -9.11 17.56 -14.93
CA GLN A 196 -9.09 18.63 -15.91
C GLN A 196 -10.19 18.44 -16.97
N GLU A 197 -11.05 19.45 -17.13
CA GLU A 197 -12.10 19.44 -18.14
C GLU A 197 -11.52 19.57 -19.56
N ASP A 198 -10.43 20.33 -19.73
CA ASP A 198 -9.71 20.64 -20.95
C ASP A 198 -8.57 19.69 -21.30
N ALA A 199 -8.42 18.57 -20.57
CA ALA A 199 -7.42 17.57 -20.89
C ALA A 199 -7.58 17.06 -22.33
N SER A 200 -6.45 16.84 -23.03
CA SER A 200 -6.45 16.33 -24.39
C SER A 200 -7.17 14.98 -24.50
N LYS A 201 -7.63 14.66 -25.73
CA LYS A 201 -8.29 13.36 -25.97
C LYS A 201 -7.37 12.20 -25.62
N GLU A 202 -6.09 12.29 -25.98
CA GLU A 202 -5.08 11.28 -25.69
C GLU A 202 -4.94 11.03 -24.17
N ASN A 203 -4.85 12.11 -23.38
CA ASN A 203 -4.76 12.02 -21.93
C ASN A 203 -6.03 11.40 -21.30
N LYS A 204 -7.21 11.73 -21.85
CA LYS A 204 -8.48 11.12 -21.41
C LYS A 204 -8.54 9.62 -21.73
N ASP A 205 -8.06 9.24 -22.93
CA ASP A 205 -8.00 7.84 -23.35
C ASP A 205 -7.03 7.02 -22.48
N GLU A 206 -5.90 7.62 -22.06
CA GLU A 206 -4.97 6.97 -21.08
C GLU A 206 -5.64 6.73 -19.72
N VAL A 207 -6.39 7.72 -19.21
CA VAL A 207 -7.16 7.55 -17.97
C VAL A 207 -8.16 6.40 -18.09
N VAL A 208 -8.88 6.33 -19.20
CA VAL A 208 -9.87 5.28 -19.47
C VAL A 208 -9.18 3.91 -19.53
N LYS A 209 -8.05 3.78 -20.25
CA LYS A 209 -7.28 2.53 -20.34
C LYS A 209 -6.81 2.07 -18.96
N LEU A 210 -6.28 2.99 -18.15
CA LEU A 210 -5.85 2.65 -16.79
C LEU A 210 -7.02 2.22 -15.91
N GLU A 211 -8.16 2.91 -15.95
CA GLU A 211 -9.34 2.54 -15.15
C GLU A 211 -9.94 1.20 -15.60
N LEU A 212 -9.90 0.88 -16.90
CA LEU A 212 -10.28 -0.44 -17.42
C LEU A 212 -9.38 -1.55 -16.83
N LEU A 213 -8.06 -1.35 -16.84
CA LEU A 213 -7.13 -2.29 -16.23
C LEU A 213 -7.40 -2.48 -14.74
N LEU A 214 -7.59 -1.39 -13.98
CA LEU A 214 -7.88 -1.46 -12.55
C LEU A 214 -9.19 -2.19 -12.25
N ASN A 215 -10.22 -1.97 -13.07
CA ASN A 215 -11.49 -2.68 -12.94
C ASN A 215 -11.35 -4.17 -13.28
N LYS A 216 -10.55 -4.54 -14.29
CA LYS A 216 -10.23 -5.94 -14.63
C LYS A 216 -9.54 -6.64 -13.45
N LEU A 217 -8.62 -5.94 -12.78
CA LEU A 217 -7.93 -6.46 -11.59
C LEU A 217 -8.82 -6.49 -10.31
N GLY A 218 -9.97 -5.83 -10.31
CA GLY A 218 -11.01 -5.95 -9.28
C GLY A 218 -10.74 -5.23 -7.96
N SER A 219 -9.54 -4.67 -7.72
CA SER A 219 -9.18 -4.06 -6.43
C SER A 219 -9.45 -2.57 -6.35
N TYR A 220 -9.35 -1.88 -7.46
CA TYR A 220 -9.59 -0.44 -7.55
C TYR A 220 -10.58 -0.12 -8.66
N LYS A 221 -11.55 0.74 -8.35
CA LYS A 221 -12.53 1.19 -9.35
C LYS A 221 -12.07 2.44 -10.11
N THR A 222 -11.15 3.20 -9.55
CA THR A 222 -10.72 4.48 -10.09
C THR A 222 -9.23 4.73 -9.85
N VAL A 223 -8.62 5.54 -10.72
CA VAL A 223 -7.24 6.03 -10.56
C VAL A 223 -7.05 6.72 -9.20
N SER A 224 -8.06 7.50 -8.73
CA SER A 224 -7.99 8.20 -7.44
C SER A 224 -7.86 7.24 -6.25
N SER A 225 -8.52 6.08 -6.29
CA SER A 225 -8.40 5.09 -5.21
C SER A 225 -7.03 4.42 -5.19
N LEU A 226 -6.43 4.13 -6.34
CA LEU A 226 -5.06 3.64 -6.41
C LEU A 226 -4.06 4.70 -5.94
N MET A 227 -4.22 5.96 -6.43
CA MET A 227 -3.39 7.09 -6.07
C MET A 227 -3.27 7.30 -4.56
N ASN A 228 -4.41 7.25 -3.85
CA ASN A 228 -4.43 7.39 -2.39
C ASN A 228 -3.64 6.28 -1.67
N ASN A 229 -3.51 5.12 -2.29
CA ASN A 229 -2.84 3.97 -1.71
C ASN A 229 -1.35 3.89 -2.07
N LEU A 230 -0.89 4.61 -3.11
CA LEU A 230 0.54 4.65 -3.47
C LEU A 230 1.45 5.12 -2.33
N GLN A 231 0.93 5.94 -1.41
CA GLN A 231 1.69 6.42 -0.26
C GLN A 231 2.28 5.30 0.62
N VAL A 232 1.68 4.11 0.61
CA VAL A 232 2.19 2.96 1.36
C VAL A 232 3.61 2.56 0.95
N LEU A 233 4.01 2.86 -0.29
CA LEU A 233 5.35 2.59 -0.80
C LEU A 233 6.44 3.42 -0.11
N ASN A 234 6.05 4.57 0.49
CA ASN A 234 6.94 5.50 1.17
C ASN A 234 6.84 5.40 2.69
N PHE A 235 6.21 4.38 3.23
CA PHE A 235 6.13 4.20 4.67
C PHE A 235 7.51 3.88 5.25
N ASN A 236 7.73 4.34 6.47
CA ASN A 236 8.93 4.01 7.23
C ASN A 236 9.08 2.47 7.29
N PRO A 237 10.30 1.92 7.07
CA PRO A 237 10.51 0.47 7.01
C PRO A 237 9.95 -0.29 8.22
N LEU A 238 10.14 0.21 9.44
CA LEU A 238 9.64 -0.41 10.67
C LEU A 238 8.10 -0.50 10.68
N VAL A 239 7.42 0.59 10.27
CA VAL A 239 5.95 0.63 10.17
C VAL A 239 5.44 -0.27 9.06
N LEU A 240 6.15 -0.27 7.92
CA LEU A 240 5.83 -1.10 6.78
C LEU A 240 5.96 -2.59 7.10
N ASP A 241 7.04 -2.99 7.78
CA ASP A 241 7.28 -4.38 8.13
C ASP A 241 6.25 -4.88 9.16
N ALA A 242 5.93 -4.06 10.17
CA ALA A 242 4.85 -4.39 11.11
C ALA A 242 3.49 -4.55 10.42
N MET A 243 3.20 -3.76 9.38
CA MET A 243 1.98 -3.88 8.58
C MET A 243 2.00 -5.15 7.72
N LYS A 244 3.13 -5.48 7.07
CA LYS A 244 3.30 -6.71 6.28
C LYS A 244 3.15 -7.96 7.11
N GLU A 245 3.65 -7.93 8.35
CA GLU A 245 3.51 -9.01 9.32
C GLU A 245 2.11 -9.09 9.94
N SER A 246 1.19 -8.19 9.55
CA SER A 246 -0.17 -8.10 10.11
C SER A 246 -0.22 -7.79 11.61
N LYS A 247 0.86 -7.24 12.18
CA LYS A 247 0.91 -6.75 13.57
C LYS A 247 0.07 -5.49 13.76
N ILE A 248 -0.02 -4.67 12.73
CA ILE A 248 -0.79 -3.42 12.74
C ILE A 248 -1.67 -3.30 11.49
N SER A 249 -2.83 -2.65 11.65
CA SER A 249 -3.71 -2.34 10.53
C SER A 249 -3.13 -1.23 9.65
N TYR A 250 -3.57 -1.14 8.39
CA TYR A 250 -3.21 -0.02 7.50
C TYR A 250 -3.52 1.36 8.11
N LYS A 251 -4.66 1.50 8.80
CA LYS A 251 -5.05 2.78 9.43
C LYS A 251 -4.04 3.19 10.50
N LEU A 252 -3.59 2.24 11.32
CA LEU A 252 -2.56 2.49 12.32
C LEU A 252 -1.21 2.78 11.68
N ALA A 253 -0.80 2.01 10.67
CA ALA A 253 0.43 2.25 9.91
C ALA A 253 0.46 3.66 9.30
N TYR A 254 -0.66 4.09 8.70
CA TYR A 254 -0.81 5.45 8.15
C TYR A 254 -0.66 6.54 9.22
N LEU A 255 -1.32 6.37 10.37
CA LEU A 255 -1.21 7.30 11.51
C LEU A 255 0.24 7.40 11.99
N LEU A 256 0.89 6.26 12.22
CA LEU A 256 2.28 6.22 12.68
C LEU A 256 3.21 6.92 11.69
N ASN A 257 3.11 6.57 10.41
CA ASN A 257 3.95 7.16 9.37
C ASN A 257 3.74 8.68 9.25
N LYS A 258 2.51 9.16 9.35
CA LYS A 258 2.17 10.57 9.34
C LYS A 258 2.73 11.33 10.55
N SER A 259 2.89 10.66 11.69
CA SER A 259 3.37 11.27 12.94
C SER A 259 4.90 11.36 13.01
N ILE A 260 5.64 10.64 12.16
CA ILE A 260 7.11 10.61 12.19
C ILE A 260 7.74 12.00 12.08
N PRO A 261 7.36 12.89 11.15
CA PRO A 261 7.97 14.22 11.07
C PRO A 261 7.84 15.01 12.38
N ALA A 262 6.65 15.01 12.99
CA ALA A 262 6.43 15.68 14.26
C ALA A 262 7.25 15.09 15.41
N LEU A 263 7.41 13.76 15.44
CA LEU A 263 8.28 13.08 16.41
C LEU A 263 9.76 13.43 16.18
N GLN A 264 10.22 13.50 14.93
CA GLN A 264 11.57 13.90 14.58
C GLN A 264 11.88 15.34 15.02
N ASP A 265 10.93 16.24 14.85
CA ASP A 265 11.05 17.63 15.32
C ASP A 265 11.17 17.71 16.86
N ILE A 266 10.39 16.90 17.59
CA ILE A 266 10.41 16.84 19.06
C ILE A 266 11.74 16.30 19.58
N TYR A 267 12.18 15.18 19.02
CA TYR A 267 13.40 14.48 19.47
C TYR A 267 14.68 14.98 18.77
N LYS A 268 14.61 16.10 18.00
CA LYS A 268 15.74 16.77 17.33
C LYS A 268 16.63 15.79 16.54
N ALA A 269 15.97 14.93 15.75
CA ALA A 269 16.60 13.91 14.92
C ALA A 269 17.35 12.78 15.68
N GLU A 270 17.13 12.61 16.98
CA GLU A 270 17.52 11.37 17.66
C GLU A 270 16.65 10.22 17.15
N GLN A 271 17.11 9.58 16.09
CA GLN A 271 16.36 8.57 15.35
C GLN A 271 15.96 7.37 16.22
N ASN A 272 16.75 7.09 17.25
CA ASN A 272 16.48 6.03 18.23
C ASN A 272 15.20 6.29 19.03
N GLU A 273 14.95 7.52 19.47
CA GLU A 273 13.76 7.87 20.26
C GLU A 273 12.46 7.71 19.45
N VAL A 274 12.46 8.15 18.19
CA VAL A 274 11.33 7.95 17.28
C VAL A 274 11.06 6.46 17.12
N THR A 275 12.11 5.67 16.91
CA THR A 275 12.01 4.20 16.77
C THR A 275 11.45 3.55 18.05
N LEU A 276 11.85 4.01 19.22
CA LEU A 276 11.33 3.51 20.52
C LEU A 276 9.84 3.80 20.67
N VAL A 277 9.38 5.01 20.32
CA VAL A 277 7.95 5.38 20.33
C VAL A 277 7.14 4.49 19.39
N LEU A 278 7.61 4.29 18.16
CA LEU A 278 6.93 3.45 17.18
C LEU A 278 6.86 1.99 17.66
N ASN A 279 7.98 1.43 18.12
CA ASN A 279 8.04 0.07 18.65
C ASN A 279 7.14 -0.12 19.88
N PHE A 280 7.07 0.89 20.76
CA PHE A 280 6.19 0.83 21.93
C PHE A 280 4.72 0.70 21.52
N ILE A 281 4.26 1.51 20.55
CA ILE A 281 2.88 1.46 20.07
C ILE A 281 2.59 0.12 19.38
N ILE A 282 3.52 -0.36 18.53
CA ILE A 282 3.38 -1.61 17.80
C ILE A 282 3.32 -2.81 18.76
N ASN A 283 4.28 -2.90 19.71
CA ASN A 283 4.39 -4.04 20.62
C ASN A 283 3.30 -4.08 21.71
N LYS A 284 2.68 -2.93 22.01
CA LYS A 284 1.54 -2.85 22.93
C LYS A 284 0.20 -3.05 22.22
N GLU A 285 0.21 -3.30 20.92
CA GLU A 285 -0.97 -3.58 20.10
C GLU A 285 -2.05 -2.48 20.24
N PHE A 286 -1.63 -1.21 20.28
CA PHE A 286 -2.55 -0.09 20.42
C PHE A 286 -3.58 -0.09 19.31
N SER A 287 -4.83 0.21 19.65
CA SER A 287 -5.82 0.62 18.67
C SER A 287 -5.44 1.97 18.04
N VAL A 288 -6.05 2.32 16.91
CA VAL A 288 -5.79 3.61 16.24
C VAL A 288 -6.05 4.79 17.18
N ASN A 289 -7.13 4.75 17.97
CA ASN A 289 -7.51 5.83 18.88
C ASN A 289 -6.53 5.95 20.07
N GLU A 290 -6.06 4.84 20.61
CA GLU A 290 -5.06 4.82 21.68
C GLU A 290 -3.73 5.38 21.19
N ALA A 291 -3.29 4.95 20.00
CA ALA A 291 -2.06 5.46 19.38
C ALA A 291 -2.15 6.97 19.10
N GLU A 292 -3.28 7.44 18.57
CA GLU A 292 -3.51 8.86 18.31
C GLU A 292 -3.48 9.68 19.62
N SER A 293 -4.14 9.20 20.65
CA SER A 293 -4.15 9.83 21.97
C SER A 293 -2.76 9.88 22.59
N TYR A 294 -2.00 8.79 22.50
CA TYR A 294 -0.63 8.72 22.99
C TYR A 294 0.31 9.68 22.26
N LEU A 295 0.27 9.70 20.91
CA LEU A 295 1.07 10.61 20.10
C LEU A 295 0.72 12.08 20.37
N ASN A 296 -0.57 12.40 20.46
CA ASN A 296 -1.02 13.76 20.79
C ASN A 296 -0.55 14.21 22.17
N ASN A 297 -0.47 13.32 23.15
CA ASN A 297 0.07 13.64 24.48
C ASN A 297 1.58 13.96 24.44
N ILE A 298 2.36 13.21 23.63
CA ILE A 298 3.79 13.51 23.42
C ILE A 298 3.94 14.89 22.81
N ILE A 299 3.21 15.17 21.73
CA ILE A 299 3.27 16.45 21.00
C ILE A 299 2.87 17.62 21.91
N LYS A 300 1.76 17.49 22.66
CA LYS A 300 1.31 18.53 23.60
C LYS A 300 2.34 18.82 24.71
N LYS A 301 2.92 17.78 25.31
CA LYS A 301 3.95 17.95 26.35
C LYS A 301 5.19 18.67 25.82
N SER A 302 5.60 18.40 24.59
CA SER A 302 6.72 19.07 23.94
C SER A 302 6.42 20.55 23.71
N ILE A 303 5.24 20.90 23.18
CA ILE A 303 4.83 22.29 22.95
C ILE A 303 4.84 23.09 24.27
N VAL A 304 4.30 22.51 25.35
CA VAL A 304 4.29 23.17 26.68
C VAL A 304 5.71 23.41 27.20
N LYS A 305 6.61 22.42 27.01
CA LYS A 305 8.02 22.56 27.37
C LYS A 305 8.70 23.69 26.58
N ASP A 306 8.52 23.73 25.29
CA ASP A 306 9.08 24.75 24.41
C ASP A 306 8.57 26.18 24.80
N GLU A 307 7.28 26.33 25.13
CA GLU A 307 6.73 27.62 25.61
C GLU A 307 7.34 28.06 26.92
N LEU A 308 7.56 27.11 27.85
CA LEU A 308 8.22 27.40 29.13
C LEU A 308 9.68 27.82 28.91
N ASP A 309 10.40 27.09 28.05
CA ASP A 309 11.80 27.44 27.72
C ASP A 309 11.92 28.82 27.06
N ILE A 310 10.98 29.16 26.16
CA ILE A 310 10.91 30.48 25.55
C ILE A 310 10.65 31.60 26.60
N LYS A 311 9.70 31.35 27.52
CA LYS A 311 9.37 32.27 28.59
C LYS A 311 10.56 32.47 29.54
N PHE A 312 11.22 31.35 29.91
CA PHE A 312 12.42 31.34 30.75
C PHE A 312 13.55 32.13 30.10
N ASN A 313 13.88 31.82 28.84
CA ASN A 313 14.93 32.51 28.09
C ASN A 313 14.66 34.04 27.93
N LYS A 314 13.38 34.41 27.73
CA LYS A 314 13.00 35.85 27.73
C LYS A 314 13.20 36.52 29.09
N ALA A 315 12.90 35.81 30.19
CA ALA A 315 13.12 36.30 31.53
C ALA A 315 14.62 36.48 31.84
N VAL A 316 15.44 35.47 31.47
CA VAL A 316 16.92 35.55 31.61
C VAL A 316 17.50 36.72 30.80
N LYS A 317 17.08 36.91 29.53
CA LYS A 317 17.52 38.06 28.73
C LYS A 317 17.14 39.41 29.35
N LYS A 318 15.93 39.53 29.94
CA LYS A 318 15.51 40.74 30.64
C LYS A 318 16.35 40.98 31.90
N LEU A 319 16.67 39.93 32.66
CA LEU A 319 17.50 39.98 33.85
C LEU A 319 18.92 40.47 33.50
N ASN A 320 19.55 39.87 32.49
CA ASN A 320 20.88 40.24 32.01
C ASN A 320 20.93 41.72 31.59
N LYS A 321 19.94 42.16 30.79
CA LYS A 321 19.84 43.56 30.37
C LYS A 321 19.72 44.53 31.57
N LYS A 322 19.04 44.12 32.64
CA LYS A 322 18.88 44.91 33.86
C LYS A 322 20.17 44.92 34.68
N ILE A 323 20.89 43.80 34.75
CA ILE A 323 22.21 43.69 35.37
C ILE A 323 23.22 44.63 34.66
N ASP A 324 23.25 44.61 33.33
CA ASP A 324 24.14 45.45 32.51
C ASP A 324 23.85 46.95 32.69
N SER A 325 22.60 47.33 32.97
CA SER A 325 22.18 48.72 33.17
C SER A 325 22.48 49.28 34.56
N ILE A 326 22.94 48.45 35.52
CA ILE A 326 23.26 48.87 36.87
C ILE A 326 24.70 49.45 36.89
N SER A 327 24.84 50.74 37.09
CA SER A 327 26.14 51.42 37.23
C SER A 327 26.68 51.40 38.67
N ASP A 328 25.84 51.09 39.62
CA ASP A 328 26.15 51.08 41.07
C ASP A 328 26.65 49.66 41.45
N ASN A 329 27.91 49.63 41.93
CA ASN A 329 28.55 48.32 42.29
C ASN A 329 27.90 47.68 43.50
N ASP A 330 27.44 48.42 44.51
CA ASP A 330 26.75 47.83 45.67
C ASP A 330 25.44 47.17 45.31
N LYS A 331 24.72 47.72 44.32
CA LYS A 331 23.51 47.15 43.81
C LYS A 331 23.77 45.88 42.95
N LYS A 332 24.89 45.86 42.20
CA LYS A 332 25.34 44.68 41.48
C LYS A 332 25.65 43.52 42.40
N GLU A 333 26.45 43.78 43.47
CA GLU A 333 26.80 42.74 44.44
C GLU A 333 25.57 42.17 45.17
N LYS A 334 24.62 43.00 45.56
CA LYS A 334 23.37 42.56 46.16
C LYS A 334 22.57 41.67 45.22
N LEU A 335 22.49 42.04 43.93
CA LEU A 335 21.75 41.22 42.93
C LEU A 335 22.43 39.87 42.66
N ILE A 336 23.77 39.88 42.59
CA ILE A 336 24.57 38.64 42.43
C ILE A 336 24.36 37.70 43.64
N ALA A 337 24.35 38.27 44.86
CA ALA A 337 24.09 37.49 46.08
C ALA A 337 22.67 36.87 46.07
N MET A 338 21.65 37.62 45.61
CA MET A 338 20.29 37.13 45.49
C MET A 338 20.20 35.99 44.45
N VAL A 339 20.82 36.12 43.28
CA VAL A 339 20.86 35.11 42.25
C VAL A 339 21.60 33.84 42.73
N ASN A 340 22.73 34.00 43.40
CA ASN A 340 23.49 32.88 43.94
C ASN A 340 22.74 32.14 45.06
N ASN A 341 21.96 32.83 45.89
CA ASN A 341 21.10 32.19 46.88
C ASN A 341 19.96 31.39 46.21
N PHE A 342 19.33 31.95 45.17
CA PHE A 342 18.32 31.26 44.39
C PHE A 342 18.88 30.01 43.73
N LEU A 343 20.08 30.07 43.15
CA LEU A 343 20.74 28.90 42.53
C LEU A 343 21.14 27.80 43.51
N LYS A 344 21.20 28.08 44.81
CA LYS A 344 21.46 27.08 45.87
C LYS A 344 20.20 26.27 46.24
N GLU A 345 19.02 26.75 45.88
CA GLU A 345 17.75 26.07 46.14
C GLU A 345 17.39 25.01 45.05
N PHE A 346 18.14 25.03 43.94
CA PHE A 346 18.04 24.07 42.85
C PHE A 346 19.29 23.21 42.76
#